data_12edb489fb0888470f06f3e702053245
#
_entry.id   12edb489fb0888470f06f3e702053245
#
_cell.length_a   1.000
_cell.length_b   1.000
_cell.length_c   1.000
_cell.angle_alpha   90.00
_cell.angle_beta   90.00
_cell.angle_gamma   90.00
#
_symmetry.space_group_name_H-M   'P 1'
#
loop_
_entity.id
_entity.type
_entity.pdbx_description
1 polymer ?
#
loop_
_entity_poly.entity_id
_entity_poly.type
_entity_poly.pdbx_seq_one_letter_code
_entity_poly.pdbx_strand_id
1 'polypeptide(L)'
;VESYDDIAFWRTLLSEFENEERYFQVMLPSATSLAKGKKMVLMNTLNTSELGRSLIACVDSDYDFLLQGATKVSHKINKNPYIFQTYGYAIENFHCFADSLHEVCVQATLNDRHILDFPAFLKRYSQIAYPLFLWNVWFYRQHDTHTFPMYDFNACVRLQEINLRHPYRSLDEMQKTVSAKLSELQARFPRFIDRV
;
A
#
# COMPACT_ATOMS: atom_id res chain seq x y z
N VAL A 1 -0.97 -8.03 14.24
CA VAL A 1 -0.53 -7.73 12.87
C VAL A 1 -0.99 -8.82 11.91
N GLU A 2 -0.99 -8.55 10.61
CA GLU A 2 -1.55 -9.44 9.57
C GLU A 2 -0.59 -10.56 9.14
N SER A 3 0.71 -10.29 9.09
CA SER A 3 1.71 -11.23 8.60
C SER A 3 3.02 -11.22 9.40
N TYR A 4 3.90 -12.18 9.11
CA TYR A 4 5.24 -12.22 9.70
C TYR A 4 6.08 -11.02 9.28
N ASP A 5 5.92 -10.54 8.06
CA ASP A 5 6.68 -9.43 7.51
C ASP A 5 6.35 -8.12 8.22
N ASP A 6 5.11 -7.98 8.71
CA ASP A 6 4.64 -6.80 9.46
C ASP A 6 5.24 -6.69 10.86
N ILE A 7 5.70 -7.81 11.45
CA ILE A 7 6.14 -7.85 12.84
C ILE A 7 7.30 -6.87 13.07
N ALA A 8 8.31 -6.88 12.21
CA ALA A 8 9.47 -6.01 12.36
C ALA A 8 9.10 -4.53 12.26
N PHE A 9 8.27 -4.19 11.27
CA PHE A 9 7.80 -2.83 11.04
C PHE A 9 7.02 -2.29 12.26
N TRP A 10 5.98 -2.99 12.68
CA TRP A 10 5.15 -2.55 13.80
C TRP A 10 5.87 -2.59 15.13
N ARG A 11 6.79 -3.54 15.35
CA ARG A 11 7.62 -3.56 16.56
C ARG A 11 8.52 -2.32 16.63
N THR A 12 9.19 -1.96 15.54
CA THR A 12 10.04 -0.77 15.49
C THR A 12 9.22 0.48 15.77
N LEU A 13 8.06 0.62 15.12
CA LEU A 13 7.20 1.80 15.32
C LEU A 13 6.65 1.87 16.75
N LEU A 14 6.17 0.76 17.30
CA LEU A 14 5.56 0.73 18.63
C LEU A 14 6.60 0.86 19.77
N SER A 15 7.86 0.45 19.54
CA SER A 15 8.92 0.58 20.55
C SER A 15 9.18 2.04 20.95
N GLU A 16 8.92 3.01 20.06
CA GLU A 16 9.02 4.45 20.37
C GLU A 16 8.03 4.91 21.46
N PHE A 17 7.00 4.10 21.72
CA PHE A 17 5.95 4.36 22.70
C PHE A 17 6.06 3.49 23.94
N GLU A 18 7.10 2.67 24.08
CA GLU A 18 7.36 1.86 25.25
C GLU A 18 7.98 2.68 26.39
N ASN A 19 7.68 2.27 27.63
CA ASN A 19 8.26 2.85 28.84
C ASN A 19 8.21 1.82 29.97
N GLU A 20 8.58 2.20 31.20
CA GLU A 20 8.61 1.31 32.38
C GLU A 20 7.24 0.67 32.70
N GLU A 21 6.13 1.31 32.30
CA GLU A 21 4.76 0.84 32.60
C GLU A 21 4.09 0.15 31.40
N ARG A 22 4.69 0.26 30.20
CA ARG A 22 4.07 -0.19 28.95
C ARG A 22 5.09 -0.78 27.99
N TYR A 23 4.81 -1.98 27.52
CA TYR A 23 5.51 -2.63 26.42
C TYR A 23 4.52 -3.21 25.40
N PHE A 24 4.98 -3.51 24.19
CA PHE A 24 4.15 -4.08 23.14
C PHE A 24 4.64 -5.48 22.75
N GLN A 25 3.77 -6.47 22.89
CA GLN A 25 3.99 -7.79 22.33
C GLN A 25 3.28 -7.91 20.99
N VAL A 26 4.06 -7.95 19.89
CA VAL A 26 3.51 -8.11 18.55
C VAL A 26 3.19 -9.57 18.27
N MET A 27 1.94 -9.86 17.93
CA MET A 27 1.42 -11.20 17.71
C MET A 27 0.71 -11.31 16.37
N LEU A 28 0.71 -12.51 15.79
CA LEU A 28 -0.15 -12.89 14.69
C LEU A 28 -1.47 -13.44 15.21
N PRO A 29 -2.59 -13.31 14.48
CA PRO A 29 -3.81 -14.01 14.82
C PRO A 29 -3.59 -15.52 14.75
N SER A 30 -4.18 -16.28 15.68
CA SER A 30 -4.04 -17.74 15.73
C SER A 30 -4.56 -18.41 14.45
N ALA A 31 -3.81 -19.39 13.96
CA ALA A 31 -3.74 -19.88 12.60
C ALA A 31 -4.92 -20.74 12.09
N THR A 32 -6.16 -20.55 12.46
CA THR A 32 -7.24 -21.44 12.03
C THR A 32 -7.96 -21.07 10.73
N SER A 33 -7.62 -19.95 10.06
CA SER A 33 -8.34 -19.57 8.85
C SER A 33 -7.56 -18.68 7.85
N LEU A 34 -6.36 -19.06 7.47
CA LEU A 34 -5.52 -18.35 6.50
C LEU A 34 -6.12 -18.22 5.07
N ALA A 35 -7.23 -18.93 4.79
CA ALA A 35 -7.83 -18.99 3.45
C ALA A 35 -8.69 -17.76 3.05
N LYS A 36 -8.94 -16.81 3.97
CA LYS A 36 -9.89 -15.69 3.73
C LYS A 36 -9.27 -14.29 3.68
N GLY A 37 -7.96 -14.19 3.43
CA GLY A 37 -7.26 -12.91 3.50
C GLY A 37 -6.94 -12.53 4.96
N LYS A 38 -5.68 -12.25 5.25
CA LYS A 38 -5.14 -12.05 6.60
C LYS A 38 -5.86 -10.94 7.37
N LYS A 39 -6.14 -9.82 6.71
CA LYS A 39 -6.87 -8.67 7.28
C LYS A 39 -8.30 -9.04 7.70
N MET A 40 -9.03 -9.78 6.84
CA MET A 40 -10.37 -10.24 7.18
C MET A 40 -10.40 -11.22 8.34
N VAL A 41 -9.37 -12.07 8.47
CA VAL A 41 -9.20 -12.96 9.62
C VAL A 41 -9.00 -12.16 10.89
N LEU A 42 -8.07 -11.21 10.87
CA LEU A 42 -7.81 -10.31 11.99
C LEU A 42 -9.10 -9.56 12.40
N MET A 43 -9.82 -9.00 11.42
CA MET A 43 -11.05 -8.22 11.66
C MET A 43 -12.25 -9.06 12.10
N ASN A 44 -12.27 -10.36 11.78
CA ASN A 44 -13.36 -11.27 12.18
C ASN A 44 -13.03 -12.02 13.49
N THR A 45 -11.75 -12.34 13.72
CA THR A 45 -11.29 -13.06 14.90
C THR A 45 -11.23 -12.13 16.12
N LEU A 46 -10.82 -10.88 15.90
CA LEU A 46 -10.90 -9.86 16.94
C LEU A 46 -12.32 -9.31 16.96
N ASN A 47 -13.09 -9.80 17.91
CA ASN A 47 -14.30 -9.10 18.30
C ASN A 47 -13.89 -7.65 18.62
N THR A 48 -14.45 -6.65 17.92
CA THR A 48 -14.07 -5.26 18.13
C THR A 48 -14.28 -4.77 19.56
N SER A 49 -15.05 -5.50 20.35
CA SER A 49 -15.23 -5.31 21.79
C SER A 49 -14.00 -5.72 22.63
N GLU A 50 -13.09 -6.51 22.07
CA GLU A 50 -11.85 -6.92 22.75
C GLU A 50 -10.70 -5.93 22.54
N LEU A 51 -10.79 -5.09 21.50
CA LEU A 51 -9.81 -4.03 21.26
C LEU A 51 -9.96 -2.93 22.30
N GLY A 52 -8.83 -2.51 22.87
CA GLY A 52 -8.78 -1.53 23.92
C GLY A 52 -7.35 -1.21 24.33
N ARG A 53 -7.18 -0.72 25.55
CA ARG A 53 -5.87 -0.34 26.07
C ARG A 53 -4.86 -1.47 26.12
N SER A 54 -5.33 -2.72 26.26
CA SER A 54 -4.47 -3.91 26.37
C SER A 54 -4.32 -4.69 25.07
N LEU A 55 -5.12 -4.38 24.04
CA LEU A 55 -5.09 -5.07 22.76
C LEU A 55 -5.40 -4.08 21.64
N ILE A 56 -4.46 -3.88 20.76
CA ILE A 56 -4.60 -3.06 19.55
C ILE A 56 -4.42 -3.93 18.30
N ALA A 57 -5.05 -3.55 17.21
CA ALA A 57 -4.85 -4.16 15.91
C ALA A 57 -4.01 -3.23 15.02
N CYS A 58 -3.01 -3.79 14.33
CA CYS A 58 -2.20 -3.08 13.36
C CYS A 58 -2.37 -3.75 12.01
N VAL A 59 -2.78 -2.99 10.99
CA VAL A 59 -3.18 -3.50 9.67
C VAL A 59 -2.61 -2.65 8.54
N ASP A 60 -2.48 -3.24 7.37
CA ASP A 60 -2.26 -2.47 6.16
C ASP A 60 -3.53 -1.70 5.78
N SER A 61 -3.36 -0.49 5.29
CA SER A 61 -4.49 0.33 4.86
C SER A 61 -5.21 -0.28 3.65
N ASP A 62 -4.48 -0.90 2.73
CA ASP A 62 -5.00 -1.10 1.38
C ASP A 62 -5.56 0.24 0.85
N TYR A 63 -6.88 0.32 0.62
CA TYR A 63 -7.55 1.60 0.32
C TYR A 63 -8.43 2.12 1.47
N ASP A 64 -8.44 1.45 2.62
CA ASP A 64 -9.39 1.77 3.69
C ASP A 64 -9.22 3.18 4.24
N PHE A 65 -7.97 3.67 4.34
CA PHE A 65 -7.71 5.06 4.72
C PHE A 65 -8.22 6.05 3.65
N LEU A 66 -7.95 5.79 2.37
CA LEU A 66 -8.40 6.67 1.27
C LEU A 66 -9.91 6.68 1.09
N LEU A 67 -10.56 5.56 1.34
CA LEU A 67 -12.02 5.40 1.19
C LEU A 67 -12.81 6.10 2.29
N GLN A 68 -12.18 6.46 3.42
CA GLN A 68 -12.78 7.27 4.50
C GLN A 68 -14.17 6.80 4.94
N GLY A 69 -14.34 5.48 5.05
CA GLY A 69 -15.59 4.86 5.47
C GLY A 69 -16.60 4.56 4.36
N ALA A 70 -16.23 4.73 3.09
CA ALA A 70 -17.11 4.40 1.95
C ALA A 70 -17.41 2.89 1.87
N THR A 71 -16.56 2.02 2.40
CA THR A 71 -16.83 0.59 2.56
C THR A 71 -17.07 0.24 4.03
N LYS A 72 -17.70 -0.92 4.29
CA LYS A 72 -17.92 -1.41 5.66
C LYS A 72 -16.60 -1.64 6.41
N VAL A 73 -15.56 -2.12 5.72
CA VAL A 73 -14.23 -2.38 6.30
C VAL A 73 -13.55 -1.05 6.62
N SER A 74 -13.48 -0.14 5.65
CA SER A 74 -12.93 1.19 5.84
C SER A 74 -13.62 1.95 6.99
N HIS A 75 -14.96 1.86 7.08
CA HIS A 75 -15.71 2.48 8.17
C HIS A 75 -15.32 1.90 9.54
N LYS A 76 -15.22 0.56 9.65
CA LYS A 76 -14.86 -0.13 10.89
C LYS A 76 -13.44 0.25 11.34
N ILE A 77 -12.47 0.26 10.41
CA ILE A 77 -11.08 0.60 10.69
C ILE A 77 -10.95 2.05 11.11
N ASN A 78 -11.49 2.98 10.32
CA ASN A 78 -11.32 4.41 10.57
C ASN A 78 -12.06 4.91 11.83
N LYS A 79 -13.09 4.20 12.29
CA LYS A 79 -13.85 4.59 13.50
C LYS A 79 -13.31 4.01 14.80
N ASN A 80 -12.52 2.95 14.75
CA ASN A 80 -12.03 2.31 15.97
C ASN A 80 -10.64 2.88 16.34
N PRO A 81 -10.49 3.60 17.47
CA PRO A 81 -9.23 4.21 17.87
C PRO A 81 -8.15 3.20 18.27
N TYR A 82 -8.48 1.92 18.37
CA TYR A 82 -7.56 0.84 18.69
C TYR A 82 -7.15 0.01 17.46
N ILE A 83 -7.55 0.45 16.26
CA ILE A 83 -7.08 -0.11 15.00
C ILE A 83 -6.14 0.90 14.34
N PHE A 84 -4.86 0.58 14.32
CA PHE A 84 -3.83 1.35 13.66
C PHE A 84 -3.65 0.82 12.23
N GLN A 85 -3.61 1.71 11.28
CA GLN A 85 -3.40 1.35 9.87
C GLN A 85 -2.25 2.16 9.29
N THR A 86 -1.62 1.61 8.25
CA THR A 86 -0.68 2.38 7.44
C THR A 86 -1.43 3.52 6.72
N TYR A 87 -0.78 4.69 6.54
CA TYR A 87 -1.35 5.77 5.71
C TYR A 87 -1.06 5.56 4.21
N GLY A 88 0.02 4.82 3.90
CA GLY A 88 0.25 4.25 2.59
C GLY A 88 -0.62 3.01 2.36
N TYR A 89 -0.53 2.42 1.17
CA TYR A 89 -1.28 1.22 0.84
C TYR A 89 -0.91 0.04 1.78
N ALA A 90 0.38 -0.19 1.97
CA ALA A 90 0.92 -1.25 2.83
C ALA A 90 2.30 -0.84 3.39
N ILE A 91 2.89 -1.67 4.24
CA ILE A 91 4.20 -1.41 4.85
C ILE A 91 5.31 -1.24 3.80
N GLU A 92 5.21 -1.88 2.64
CA GLU A 92 6.19 -1.76 1.55
C GLU A 92 6.32 -0.32 1.04
N ASN A 93 5.29 0.51 1.14
CA ASN A 93 5.39 1.93 0.79
C ASN A 93 6.39 2.68 1.67
N PHE A 94 6.57 2.24 2.91
CA PHE A 94 7.54 2.83 3.84
C PHE A 94 8.93 2.21 3.64
N HIS A 95 9.01 0.91 3.33
CA HIS A 95 10.28 0.26 2.98
C HIS A 95 10.90 0.82 1.69
N CYS A 96 10.06 1.26 0.74
CA CYS A 96 10.48 1.87 -0.52
C CYS A 96 10.58 3.41 -0.44
N PHE A 97 10.91 3.96 0.74
CA PHE A 97 11.12 5.41 0.88
C PHE A 97 12.32 5.87 0.04
N ALA A 98 12.06 6.79 -0.90
CA ALA A 98 13.01 7.12 -1.98
C ALA A 98 14.39 7.57 -1.48
N ASP A 99 14.42 8.38 -0.42
CA ASP A 99 15.65 8.98 0.08
C ASP A 99 16.56 7.95 0.78
N SER A 100 16.01 6.83 1.27
CA SER A 100 16.78 5.77 1.93
C SER A 100 17.22 4.63 0.99
N LEU A 101 16.67 4.54 -0.23
CA LEU A 101 16.95 3.41 -1.13
C LEU A 101 18.41 3.32 -1.57
N HIS A 102 19.09 4.44 -1.72
CA HIS A 102 20.53 4.41 -2.02
C HIS A 102 21.30 3.71 -0.91
N GLU A 103 21.05 4.07 0.34
CA GLU A 103 21.70 3.47 1.50
C GLU A 103 21.43 1.96 1.59
N VAL A 104 20.18 1.54 1.33
CA VAL A 104 19.84 0.11 1.24
C VAL A 104 20.64 -0.59 0.16
N CYS A 105 20.82 0.03 -1.01
CA CYS A 105 21.66 -0.52 -2.07
C CYS A 105 23.13 -0.63 -1.65
N VAL A 106 23.67 0.39 -0.97
CA VAL A 106 25.05 0.38 -0.45
C VAL A 106 25.24 -0.77 0.54
N GLN A 107 24.32 -0.93 1.48
CA GLN A 107 24.38 -2.03 2.46
C GLN A 107 24.28 -3.41 1.81
N ALA A 108 23.42 -3.56 0.82
CA ALA A 108 23.20 -4.84 0.14
C ALA A 108 24.36 -5.24 -0.79
N THR A 109 25.03 -4.26 -1.42
CA THR A 109 26.05 -4.51 -2.44
C THR A 109 27.46 -4.22 -1.97
N LEU A 110 27.64 -3.61 -0.81
CA LEU A 110 28.90 -3.08 -0.28
C LEU A 110 29.61 -2.13 -1.27
N ASN A 111 28.82 -1.36 -2.01
CA ASN A 111 29.30 -0.45 -3.04
C ASN A 111 28.49 0.88 -2.96
N ASP A 112 29.19 1.99 -2.75
CA ASP A 112 28.63 3.32 -2.61
C ASP A 112 28.35 4.07 -3.94
N ARG A 113 28.55 3.37 -5.07
CA ARG A 113 28.29 3.97 -6.37
C ARG A 113 26.83 4.35 -6.54
N HIS A 114 26.58 5.61 -6.87
CA HIS A 114 25.26 6.07 -7.29
C HIS A 114 24.85 5.42 -8.61
N ILE A 115 23.89 4.49 -8.54
CA ILE A 115 23.41 3.74 -9.71
C ILE A 115 22.14 4.34 -10.29
N LEU A 116 21.34 5.04 -9.46
CA LEU A 116 20.07 5.64 -9.83
C LEU A 116 19.74 6.80 -8.88
N ASP A 117 19.21 7.87 -9.42
CA ASP A 117 18.53 8.90 -8.64
C ASP A 117 17.13 8.38 -8.26
N PHE A 118 17.03 7.68 -7.13
CA PHE A 118 15.78 7.08 -6.67
C PHE A 118 14.66 8.09 -6.44
N PRO A 119 14.89 9.25 -5.80
CA PRO A 119 13.86 10.28 -5.65
C PRO A 119 13.29 10.75 -6.98
N ALA A 120 14.13 11.10 -7.95
CA ALA A 120 13.67 11.54 -9.26
C ALA A 120 12.96 10.41 -10.03
N PHE A 121 13.46 9.19 -9.96
CA PHE A 121 12.88 8.02 -10.62
C PHE A 121 11.49 7.70 -10.05
N LEU A 122 11.36 7.58 -8.73
CA LEU A 122 10.09 7.26 -8.08
C LEU A 122 9.07 8.39 -8.19
N LYS A 123 9.52 9.64 -8.18
CA LYS A 123 8.65 10.79 -8.46
C LYS A 123 8.03 10.67 -9.86
N ARG A 124 8.84 10.39 -10.88
CA ARG A 124 8.34 10.21 -12.25
C ARG A 124 7.43 8.99 -12.38
N TYR A 125 7.80 7.87 -11.76
CA TYR A 125 6.95 6.68 -11.69
C TYR A 125 5.57 7.03 -11.12
N SER A 126 5.53 7.70 -9.97
CA SER A 126 4.28 8.10 -9.31
C SER A 126 3.44 9.04 -10.17
N GLN A 127 4.07 10.00 -10.86
CA GLN A 127 3.35 10.90 -11.77
C GLN A 127 2.70 10.17 -12.94
N ILE A 128 3.34 9.12 -13.46
CA ILE A 128 2.79 8.30 -14.55
C ILE A 128 1.63 7.43 -14.02
N ALA A 129 1.81 6.79 -12.86
CA ALA A 129 0.83 5.87 -12.29
C ALA A 129 -0.42 6.58 -11.74
N TYR A 130 -0.26 7.81 -11.23
CA TYR A 130 -1.27 8.52 -10.46
C TYR A 130 -2.64 8.68 -11.16
N PRO A 131 -2.72 9.10 -12.44
CA PRO A 131 -4.02 9.22 -13.10
C PRO A 131 -4.77 7.89 -13.17
N LEU A 132 -4.05 6.78 -13.41
CA LEU A 132 -4.66 5.46 -13.46
C LEU A 132 -5.03 4.92 -12.08
N PHE A 133 -4.24 5.28 -11.06
CA PHE A 133 -4.55 5.01 -9.67
C PHE A 133 -5.88 5.66 -9.24
N LEU A 134 -6.16 6.89 -9.64
CA LEU A 134 -7.43 7.56 -9.35
C LEU A 134 -8.63 6.79 -9.92
N TRP A 135 -8.52 6.21 -11.12
CA TRP A 135 -9.53 5.34 -11.69
C TRP A 135 -9.78 4.09 -10.83
N ASN A 136 -8.70 3.44 -10.39
CA ASN A 136 -8.82 2.25 -9.56
C ASN A 136 -9.51 2.55 -8.22
N VAL A 137 -9.09 3.62 -7.51
CA VAL A 137 -9.72 4.08 -6.27
C VAL A 137 -11.19 4.44 -6.48
N TRP A 138 -11.52 5.09 -7.60
CA TRP A 138 -12.89 5.46 -7.91
C TRP A 138 -13.80 4.23 -8.06
N PHE A 139 -13.37 3.20 -8.79
CA PHE A 139 -14.13 1.96 -8.92
C PHE A 139 -14.31 1.27 -7.57
N TYR A 140 -13.26 1.19 -6.75
CA TYR A 140 -13.37 0.68 -5.39
C TYR A 140 -14.41 1.44 -4.56
N ARG A 141 -14.42 2.75 -4.66
CA ARG A 141 -15.41 3.61 -3.96
C ARG A 141 -16.84 3.36 -4.44
N GLN A 142 -17.03 2.97 -5.70
CA GLN A 142 -18.35 2.59 -6.25
C GLN A 142 -18.72 1.12 -5.95
N HIS A 143 -17.93 0.42 -5.15
CA HIS A 143 -18.04 -1.03 -4.89
C HIS A 143 -17.90 -1.90 -6.14
N ASP A 144 -17.34 -1.38 -7.20
CA ASP A 144 -17.02 -2.10 -8.43
C ASP A 144 -15.53 -2.50 -8.44
N THR A 145 -15.25 -3.70 -7.94
CA THR A 145 -13.90 -4.28 -7.93
C THR A 145 -13.60 -5.12 -9.17
N HIS A 146 -14.53 -5.18 -10.14
CA HIS A 146 -14.42 -6.05 -11.32
C HIS A 146 -14.07 -5.29 -12.59
N THR A 147 -14.57 -4.08 -12.78
CA THR A 147 -14.38 -3.31 -14.02
C THR A 147 -12.93 -2.91 -14.25
N PHE A 148 -12.23 -2.53 -13.19
CA PHE A 148 -10.79 -2.25 -13.23
C PHE A 148 -10.14 -2.70 -11.90
N PRO A 149 -9.92 -4.01 -11.74
CA PRO A 149 -9.37 -4.57 -10.52
C PRO A 149 -7.91 -4.18 -10.30
N MET A 150 -7.42 -4.37 -9.06
CA MET A 150 -6.03 -4.13 -8.68
C MET A 150 -5.04 -4.92 -9.56
N TYR A 151 -5.40 -6.10 -10.01
CA TYR A 151 -4.56 -6.89 -10.91
C TYR A 151 -4.29 -6.16 -12.23
N ASP A 152 -5.33 -5.57 -12.84
CA ASP A 152 -5.20 -4.83 -14.10
C ASP A 152 -4.42 -3.53 -13.90
N PHE A 153 -4.64 -2.83 -12.77
CA PHE A 153 -3.83 -1.67 -12.40
C PHE A 153 -2.35 -2.05 -12.29
N ASN A 154 -2.04 -3.08 -11.51
CA ASN A 154 -0.66 -3.54 -11.31
C ASN A 154 0.01 -3.98 -12.62
N ALA A 155 -0.74 -4.62 -13.53
CA ALA A 155 -0.23 -4.99 -14.85
C ALA A 155 0.18 -3.76 -15.68
N CYS A 156 -0.57 -2.66 -15.58
CA CYS A 156 -0.28 -1.41 -16.31
C CYS A 156 0.92 -0.64 -15.75
N VAL A 157 1.13 -0.67 -14.42
CA VAL A 157 2.19 0.11 -13.76
C VAL A 157 3.44 -0.71 -13.44
N ARG A 158 3.43 -2.00 -13.77
CA ARG A 158 4.57 -2.88 -13.54
C ARG A 158 5.76 -2.45 -14.40
N LEU A 159 6.88 -2.20 -13.74
CA LEU A 159 8.16 -2.00 -14.41
C LEU A 159 8.71 -3.36 -14.89
N GLN A 160 9.22 -3.37 -16.11
CA GLN A 160 10.09 -4.44 -16.59
C GLN A 160 11.50 -4.26 -16.03
N GLU A 161 12.46 -5.07 -16.45
CA GLU A 161 13.86 -4.93 -16.03
C GLU A 161 14.37 -3.50 -16.23
N ILE A 162 14.93 -2.93 -15.17
CA ILE A 162 15.52 -1.59 -15.22
C ILE A 162 16.95 -1.71 -15.76
N ASN A 163 17.16 -1.22 -16.97
CA ASN A 163 18.51 -1.09 -17.51
C ASN A 163 19.20 0.11 -16.87
N LEU A 164 20.21 -0.13 -16.04
CA LEU A 164 20.91 0.94 -15.29
C LEU A 164 21.66 1.95 -16.18
N ARG A 165 21.91 1.64 -17.46
CA ARG A 165 22.46 2.62 -18.42
C ARG A 165 21.39 3.57 -18.96
N HIS A 166 20.14 3.12 -18.98
CA HIS A 166 18.99 3.89 -19.50
C HIS A 166 17.77 3.65 -18.59
N PRO A 167 17.82 4.04 -17.30
CA PRO A 167 16.84 3.63 -16.31
C PRO A 167 15.43 4.17 -16.62
N TYR A 168 15.34 5.34 -17.24
CA TYR A 168 14.06 5.96 -17.57
C TYR A 168 13.31 5.32 -18.73
N ARG A 169 13.96 4.46 -19.52
CA ARG A 169 13.31 3.76 -20.64
C ARG A 169 12.13 2.89 -20.17
N SER A 170 12.27 2.21 -19.04
CA SER A 170 11.18 1.42 -18.44
C SER A 170 9.99 2.29 -18.07
N LEU A 171 10.23 3.52 -17.61
CA LEU A 171 9.16 4.48 -17.33
C LEU A 171 8.48 4.99 -18.60
N ASP A 172 9.23 5.19 -19.68
CA ASP A 172 8.64 5.60 -20.98
C ASP A 172 7.75 4.50 -21.58
N GLU A 173 8.13 3.23 -21.39
CA GLU A 173 7.31 2.07 -21.80
C GLU A 173 6.05 1.95 -20.92
N MET A 174 6.19 2.09 -19.61
CA MET A 174 5.07 2.14 -18.68
C MET A 174 4.11 3.29 -19.00
N GLN A 175 4.62 4.49 -19.33
CA GLN A 175 3.82 5.64 -19.74
C GLN A 175 2.92 5.33 -20.94
N LYS A 176 3.42 4.60 -21.93
CA LYS A 176 2.62 4.20 -23.11
C LYS A 176 1.48 3.27 -22.71
N THR A 177 1.77 2.28 -21.85
CA THR A 177 0.77 1.30 -21.35
C THR A 177 -0.31 2.03 -20.53
N VAL A 178 0.09 2.88 -19.61
CA VAL A 178 -0.82 3.69 -18.79
C VAL A 178 -1.68 4.62 -19.65
N SER A 179 -1.08 5.32 -20.63
CA SER A 179 -1.81 6.23 -21.52
C SER A 179 -2.84 5.51 -22.37
N ALA A 180 -2.51 4.32 -22.89
CA ALA A 180 -3.45 3.50 -23.64
C ALA A 180 -4.64 3.05 -22.75
N LYS A 181 -4.38 2.61 -21.52
CA LYS A 181 -5.43 2.22 -20.59
C LYS A 181 -6.29 3.38 -20.14
N LEU A 182 -5.71 4.53 -19.89
CA LEU A 182 -6.47 5.76 -19.60
C LEU A 182 -7.42 6.13 -20.75
N SER A 183 -6.95 6.07 -21.99
CA SER A 183 -7.80 6.34 -23.15
C SER A 183 -8.96 5.35 -23.28
N GLU A 184 -8.71 4.06 -23.03
CA GLU A 184 -9.76 3.04 -22.98
C GLU A 184 -10.81 3.35 -21.91
N LEU A 185 -10.38 3.63 -20.67
CA LEU A 185 -11.28 3.91 -19.55
C LEU A 185 -12.09 5.20 -19.79
N GLN A 186 -11.46 6.24 -20.30
CA GLN A 186 -12.11 7.51 -20.66
C GLN A 186 -13.18 7.32 -21.72
N ALA A 187 -12.91 6.49 -22.74
CA ALA A 187 -13.89 6.19 -23.79
C ALA A 187 -15.10 5.39 -23.25
N ARG A 188 -14.86 4.47 -22.31
CA ARG A 188 -15.94 3.68 -21.68
C ARG A 188 -16.75 4.45 -20.63
N PHE A 189 -16.10 5.40 -19.94
CA PHE A 189 -16.69 6.12 -18.81
C PHE A 189 -16.50 7.64 -18.95
N PRO A 190 -17.08 8.29 -19.99
CA PRO A 190 -16.82 9.69 -20.28
C PRO A 190 -17.25 10.66 -19.17
N ARG A 191 -18.22 10.27 -18.33
CA ARG A 191 -18.70 11.07 -17.19
C ARG A 191 -17.76 11.08 -15.97
N PHE A 192 -16.68 10.30 -15.98
CA PHE A 192 -15.72 10.30 -14.89
C PHE A 192 -14.92 11.62 -14.84
N ILE A 193 -14.60 12.18 -16.00
CA ILE A 193 -13.80 13.41 -16.15
C ILE A 193 -14.48 14.61 -15.47
N ASP A 194 -15.82 14.62 -15.41
CA ASP A 194 -16.60 15.71 -14.81
C ASP A 194 -16.64 15.66 -13.27
N ARG A 195 -16.01 14.67 -12.62
CA ARG A 195 -16.06 14.41 -11.17
C ARG A 195 -14.72 14.36 -10.46
N VAL A 196 -13.63 14.59 -11.18
CA VAL A 196 -12.25 14.69 -10.69
C VAL A 196 -11.73 16.09 -10.91
#